data_ba1ab3ebc245caf1f0006fe2bffbd044
#
_entry.id   ba1ab3ebc245caf1f0006fe2bffbd044
#
_cell.length_a   1.000
_cell.length_b   1.000
_cell.length_c   1.000
_cell.angle_alpha   90.00
_cell.angle_beta   90.00
_cell.angle_gamma   90.00
#
_symmetry.space_group_name_H-M   'P 1'
#
loop_
_entity.id
_entity.type
_entity.pdbx_description
1 polymer ?
#
loop_
_entity_poly.entity_id
_entity_poly.type
_entity_poly.pdbx_seq_one_letter_code
_entity_poly.pdbx_strand_id
1 'polypeptide(L)'
;AGTSTGCYTAGPSPLTGPVSAVTATIGCHSVTVGGGGSGSGPGSEARGGTGSNSVALCITSTGGGGGGTSGPNTSNRTGASGGSGGGGNGPPQNGSGGAGNTPPVSPAQGNNGGAGGGNGAGGGGGGATGTGVDGGTGCVVKGGAGGAGSAPTIVAPGTVLYVAQGGCLLYT
;
A
#
# COMPACT_ATOMS: atom_id res chain seq x y z
N ALA A 1 3.82 -29.77 20.34
CA ALA A 1 3.04 -28.56 20.41
C ALA A 1 3.85 -27.53 21.19
N GLY A 2 4.52 -26.64 20.50
CA GLY A 2 5.28 -25.58 21.14
C GLY A 2 4.30 -24.57 21.72
N THR A 3 4.12 -24.58 23.04
CA THR A 3 3.50 -23.50 23.79
C THR A 3 4.54 -22.42 24.12
N SER A 4 5.47 -22.19 23.22
CA SER A 4 6.35 -21.05 23.37
C SER A 4 5.52 -19.82 23.07
N THR A 5 5.11 -19.13 24.09
CA THR A 5 4.62 -17.76 23.98
C THR A 5 5.79 -16.92 23.45
N GLY A 6 5.88 -16.85 22.13
CA GLY A 6 6.81 -15.92 21.51
C GLY A 6 6.45 -14.52 21.99
N CYS A 7 7.40 -13.79 22.55
CA CYS A 7 7.23 -12.36 22.76
C CYS A 7 7.06 -11.73 21.39
N TYR A 8 5.85 -11.37 21.02
CA TYR A 8 5.63 -10.51 19.87
C TYR A 8 5.23 -9.13 20.40
N THR A 9 5.76 -8.11 19.81
CA THR A 9 5.24 -6.77 20.03
C THR A 9 4.17 -6.57 18.97
N ALA A 10 2.95 -6.31 19.43
CA ALA A 10 1.87 -5.93 18.53
C ALA A 10 2.31 -4.75 17.66
N GLY A 11 2.00 -4.79 16.36
CA GLY A 11 2.28 -3.69 15.46
C GLY A 11 1.62 -2.39 15.94
N PRO A 12 2.07 -1.23 15.50
CA PRO A 12 1.45 0.05 15.89
C PRO A 12 0.02 0.14 15.35
N SER A 13 -0.83 0.86 16.08
CA SER A 13 -2.15 1.27 15.57
C SER A 13 -1.97 1.99 14.21
N PRO A 14 -2.79 1.71 13.19
CA PRO A 14 -4.06 0.99 13.24
C PRO A 14 -3.99 -0.53 13.03
N LEU A 15 -2.81 -1.12 12.91
CA LEU A 15 -2.64 -2.55 12.64
C LEU A 15 -3.03 -3.46 13.81
N THR A 16 -3.24 -2.88 14.99
CA THR A 16 -3.60 -3.58 16.24
C THR A 16 -4.99 -3.18 16.72
N GLY A 17 -6.00 -3.39 15.91
CA GLY A 17 -7.38 -3.30 16.38
C GLY A 17 -7.77 -4.51 17.23
N PRO A 18 -8.97 -4.52 17.84
CA PRO A 18 -9.50 -5.69 18.50
C PRO A 18 -9.71 -6.79 17.45
N VAL A 19 -8.78 -7.73 17.42
CA VAL A 19 -8.83 -8.91 16.53
C VAL A 19 -9.02 -10.15 17.36
N SER A 20 -9.87 -11.06 16.91
CA SER A 20 -9.96 -12.39 17.49
C SER A 20 -8.73 -13.20 17.09
N ALA A 21 -8.18 -13.94 18.04
CA ALA A 21 -7.09 -14.87 17.72
C ALA A 21 -7.57 -15.92 16.72
N VAL A 22 -6.76 -16.17 15.70
CA VAL A 22 -7.01 -17.25 14.75
C VAL A 22 -6.42 -18.53 15.31
N THR A 23 -7.26 -19.54 15.49
CA THR A 23 -6.80 -20.86 15.92
C THR A 23 -6.20 -21.59 14.74
N ALA A 24 -4.89 -21.80 14.76
CA ALA A 24 -4.23 -22.70 13.83
C ALA A 24 -4.20 -24.11 14.44
N THR A 25 -4.88 -25.07 13.83
CA THR A 25 -4.81 -26.49 14.21
C THR A 25 -3.52 -27.11 13.69
N ILE A 26 -3.08 -28.20 14.31
CA ILE A 26 -1.95 -28.97 13.76
C ILE A 26 -2.36 -29.53 12.40
N GLY A 27 -1.58 -29.23 11.36
CA GLY A 27 -1.87 -29.70 10.00
C GLY A 27 -1.25 -28.81 8.93
N CYS A 28 -1.55 -29.13 7.68
CA CYS A 28 -1.16 -28.31 6.54
C CYS A 28 -2.19 -27.20 6.34
N HIS A 29 -1.70 -25.96 6.25
CA HIS A 29 -2.53 -24.79 5.97
C HIS A 29 -2.15 -24.22 4.61
N SER A 30 -3.14 -23.99 3.78
CA SER A 30 -2.92 -23.32 2.50
C SER A 30 -2.59 -21.86 2.70
N VAL A 31 -1.53 -21.41 2.06
CA VAL A 31 -1.14 -20.00 1.96
C VAL A 31 -1.10 -19.62 0.49
N THR A 32 -1.87 -18.63 0.11
CA THR A 32 -1.86 -18.04 -1.22
C THR A 32 -1.20 -16.68 -1.14
N VAL A 33 -0.14 -16.47 -1.91
CA VAL A 33 0.51 -15.17 -2.05
C VAL A 33 -0.02 -14.51 -3.32
N GLY A 34 -0.61 -13.33 -3.18
CA GLY A 34 -1.12 -12.55 -4.30
C GLY A 34 0.02 -12.05 -5.22
N GLY A 35 -0.24 -12.03 -6.51
CA GLY A 35 0.66 -11.43 -7.49
C GLY A 35 0.65 -9.90 -7.42
N GLY A 36 1.76 -9.27 -7.82
CA GLY A 36 1.82 -7.82 -8.02
C GLY A 36 0.91 -7.34 -9.14
N GLY A 37 0.47 -6.10 -9.08
CA GLY A 37 -0.27 -5.47 -10.16
C GLY A 37 0.61 -5.24 -11.39
N SER A 38 0.01 -5.30 -12.58
CA SER A 38 0.73 -5.00 -13.83
C SER A 38 1.08 -3.53 -13.92
N GLY A 39 2.29 -3.22 -14.38
CA GLY A 39 2.62 -1.87 -14.82
C GLY A 39 1.91 -1.52 -16.12
N SER A 40 1.67 -0.23 -16.37
CA SER A 40 1.27 0.24 -17.68
C SER A 40 2.48 0.24 -18.61
N GLY A 41 2.32 -0.25 -19.84
CA GLY A 41 3.39 -0.25 -20.84
C GLY A 41 3.76 1.16 -21.29
N PRO A 42 4.92 1.33 -21.97
CA PRO A 42 5.32 2.60 -22.55
C PRO A 42 4.25 3.16 -23.50
N GLY A 43 3.92 4.44 -23.35
CA GLY A 43 2.89 5.10 -24.14
C GLY A 43 1.45 4.72 -23.78
N SER A 44 1.25 3.88 -22.78
CA SER A 44 -0.08 3.54 -22.28
C SER A 44 -0.61 4.62 -21.34
N GLU A 45 -1.83 5.05 -21.58
CA GLU A 45 -2.55 5.96 -20.67
C GLU A 45 -3.31 5.20 -19.57
N ALA A 46 -3.13 3.90 -19.50
CA ALA A 46 -3.79 3.08 -18.48
C ALA A 46 -3.14 3.26 -17.12
N ARG A 47 -3.95 3.35 -16.08
CA ARG A 47 -3.50 3.29 -14.70
C ARG A 47 -2.83 1.93 -14.42
N GLY A 48 -1.85 1.90 -13.53
CA GLY A 48 -1.27 0.65 -13.04
C GLY A 48 -2.35 -0.28 -12.48
N GLY A 49 -2.18 -1.58 -12.68
CA GLY A 49 -3.08 -2.61 -12.14
C GLY A 49 -2.98 -2.71 -10.62
N THR A 50 -4.04 -3.16 -9.99
CA THR A 50 -4.03 -3.53 -8.57
C THR A 50 -3.39 -4.90 -8.37
N GLY A 51 -2.70 -5.10 -7.26
CA GLY A 51 -2.22 -6.42 -6.85
C GLY A 51 -3.38 -7.36 -6.49
N SER A 52 -3.11 -8.65 -6.53
CA SER A 52 -4.05 -9.69 -6.08
C SER A 52 -3.98 -9.87 -4.57
N ASN A 53 -5.05 -10.41 -3.99
CA ASN A 53 -5.11 -10.66 -2.56
C ASN A 53 -4.20 -11.83 -2.15
N SER A 54 -3.62 -11.73 -0.96
CA SER A 54 -2.98 -12.86 -0.27
C SER A 54 -3.94 -13.42 0.77
N VAL A 55 -3.96 -14.75 0.93
CA VAL A 55 -4.87 -15.43 1.87
C VAL A 55 -4.11 -16.47 2.66
N ALA A 56 -4.30 -16.45 3.97
CA ALA A 56 -3.80 -17.49 4.88
C ALA A 56 -4.74 -17.64 6.08
N LEU A 57 -5.03 -18.84 6.52
CA LEU A 57 -5.85 -19.12 7.72
C LEU A 57 -7.19 -18.35 7.72
N CYS A 58 -7.87 -18.27 6.58
CA CYS A 58 -9.10 -17.49 6.38
C CYS A 58 -8.94 -15.96 6.54
N ILE A 59 -7.71 -15.46 6.68
CA ILE A 59 -7.40 -14.03 6.67
C ILE A 59 -7.06 -13.64 5.24
N THR A 60 -7.74 -12.62 4.72
CA THR A 60 -7.44 -12.03 3.41
C THR A 60 -6.75 -10.69 3.59
N SER A 61 -5.57 -10.56 3.01
CA SER A 61 -4.87 -9.28 2.85
C SER A 61 -5.11 -8.77 1.43
N THR A 62 -5.74 -7.63 1.30
CA THR A 62 -6.09 -7.05 -0.02
C THR A 62 -4.84 -6.54 -0.72
N GLY A 63 -4.74 -6.80 -2.02
CA GLY A 63 -3.66 -6.29 -2.85
C GLY A 63 -3.60 -4.76 -2.88
N GLY A 64 -2.42 -4.21 -3.09
CA GLY A 64 -2.21 -2.75 -3.18
C GLY A 64 -2.77 -2.16 -4.47
N GLY A 65 -3.20 -0.91 -4.42
CA GLY A 65 -3.69 -0.16 -5.56
C GLY A 65 -2.57 0.28 -6.51
N GLY A 66 -2.83 0.25 -7.81
CA GLY A 66 -1.92 0.74 -8.83
C GLY A 66 -1.80 2.27 -8.85
N GLY A 67 -0.64 2.79 -9.25
CA GLY A 67 -0.43 4.22 -9.41
C GLY A 67 -1.19 4.82 -10.60
N GLY A 68 -1.56 6.08 -10.51
CA GLY A 68 -2.14 6.86 -11.60
C GLY A 68 -1.14 7.10 -12.74
N THR A 69 -1.63 7.36 -13.92
CA THR A 69 -0.82 7.65 -15.11
C THR A 69 -1.03 9.06 -15.63
N SER A 70 -0.10 9.57 -16.42
CA SER A 70 -0.28 10.80 -17.19
C SER A 70 -1.09 10.49 -18.47
N GLY A 71 -2.12 11.22 -18.74
CA GLY A 71 -2.94 11.03 -19.92
C GLY A 71 -4.14 11.97 -19.91
N PRO A 72 -4.89 12.13 -21.01
CA PRO A 72 -6.06 12.99 -21.06
C PRO A 72 -7.22 12.47 -20.20
N ASN A 73 -7.24 11.17 -19.94
CA ASN A 73 -8.30 10.58 -19.12
C ASN A 73 -8.04 10.83 -17.63
N THR A 74 -8.88 11.68 -17.04
CA THR A 74 -8.78 12.09 -15.63
C THR A 74 -8.93 10.92 -14.66
N SER A 75 -9.75 9.93 -15.00
CA SER A 75 -9.95 8.73 -14.17
C SER A 75 -8.68 7.90 -14.02
N ASN A 76 -7.84 7.87 -15.03
CA ASN A 76 -6.59 7.11 -15.01
C ASN A 76 -5.47 7.82 -14.25
N ARG A 77 -5.62 9.12 -13.94
CA ARG A 77 -4.66 9.89 -13.14
C ARG A 77 -4.79 9.61 -11.65
N THR A 78 -5.98 9.23 -11.20
CA THR A 78 -6.25 8.85 -9.81
C THR A 78 -5.62 7.49 -9.52
N GLY A 79 -4.93 7.37 -8.41
CA GLY A 79 -4.43 6.09 -7.94
C GLY A 79 -5.56 5.09 -7.73
N ALA A 80 -5.31 3.82 -7.93
CA ALA A 80 -6.28 2.77 -7.63
C ALA A 80 -6.44 2.58 -6.12
N SER A 81 -7.65 2.25 -5.69
CA SER A 81 -7.89 1.80 -4.32
C SER A 81 -7.39 0.37 -4.10
N GLY A 82 -7.07 0.02 -2.86
CA GLY A 82 -6.58 -1.32 -2.50
C GLY A 82 -6.41 -1.46 -0.99
N GLY A 83 -5.70 -2.49 -0.55
CA GLY A 83 -5.27 -2.59 0.86
C GLY A 83 -4.50 -1.34 1.28
N SER A 84 -3.51 -0.94 0.48
CA SER A 84 -2.96 0.42 0.46
C SER A 84 -3.27 1.07 -0.89
N GLY A 85 -3.61 2.34 -0.90
CA GLY A 85 -3.96 3.08 -2.11
C GLY A 85 -2.75 3.44 -2.96
N GLY A 86 -2.89 3.48 -4.29
CA GLY A 86 -1.86 3.95 -5.20
C GLY A 86 -1.74 5.48 -5.19
N GLY A 87 -0.57 6.03 -5.51
CA GLY A 87 -0.38 7.47 -5.70
C GLY A 87 -1.08 7.99 -6.95
N GLY A 88 -1.55 9.23 -6.91
CA GLY A 88 -2.09 9.95 -8.06
C GLY A 88 -1.00 10.53 -8.95
N ASN A 89 -1.30 10.83 -10.20
CA ASN A 89 -0.38 11.49 -11.11
C ASN A 89 -0.67 13.01 -11.20
N GLY A 90 0.35 13.79 -11.61
CA GLY A 90 0.31 15.24 -11.76
C GLY A 90 -0.48 15.75 -12.97
N PRO A 91 -0.13 16.98 -13.42
CA PRO A 91 -0.87 17.74 -14.44
C PRO A 91 -1.16 17.00 -15.76
N PRO A 92 -2.10 17.60 -16.55
CA PRO A 92 -2.71 18.93 -16.42
C PRO A 92 -3.79 19.04 -15.34
N GLN A 93 -4.32 17.96 -14.84
CA GLN A 93 -5.24 17.92 -13.69
C GLN A 93 -4.73 16.89 -12.71
N ASN A 94 -4.40 17.32 -11.51
CA ASN A 94 -3.83 16.43 -10.51
C ASN A 94 -4.81 15.30 -10.16
N GLY A 95 -4.34 14.06 -10.29
CA GLY A 95 -5.08 12.89 -9.87
C GLY A 95 -4.99 12.73 -8.34
N SER A 96 -6.09 12.36 -7.72
CA SER A 96 -6.11 12.02 -6.30
C SER A 96 -5.36 10.71 -6.04
N GLY A 97 -4.86 10.54 -4.83
CA GLY A 97 -4.41 9.23 -4.38
C GLY A 97 -5.58 8.23 -4.29
N GLY A 98 -5.30 6.97 -4.46
CA GLY A 98 -6.26 5.89 -4.27
C GLY A 98 -6.58 5.68 -2.79
N ALA A 99 -7.79 5.22 -2.49
CA ALA A 99 -8.16 4.89 -1.12
C ALA A 99 -7.45 3.62 -0.64
N GLY A 100 -6.94 3.68 0.57
CA GLY A 100 -6.47 2.50 1.30
C GLY A 100 -7.63 1.81 2.03
N ASN A 101 -7.34 0.68 2.66
CA ASN A 101 -8.33 -0.12 3.38
C ASN A 101 -9.62 -0.36 2.57
N THR A 102 -9.45 -0.76 1.32
CA THR A 102 -10.57 -1.02 0.41
C THR A 102 -10.50 -2.47 -0.10
N PRO A 103 -11.52 -3.31 0.18
CA PRO A 103 -12.71 -3.02 0.99
C PRO A 103 -12.36 -2.72 2.46
N PRO A 104 -13.20 -1.93 3.15
CA PRO A 104 -12.93 -1.53 4.53
C PRO A 104 -12.98 -2.73 5.47
N VAL A 105 -11.94 -2.88 6.29
CA VAL A 105 -11.82 -3.90 7.34
C VAL A 105 -11.30 -3.28 8.62
N SER A 106 -11.44 -3.98 9.73
CA SER A 106 -10.88 -3.58 11.04
C SER A 106 -10.06 -4.74 11.60
N PRO A 107 -8.79 -4.49 11.95
CA PRO A 107 -8.03 -3.25 11.75
C PRO A 107 -7.79 -2.93 10.27
N ALA A 108 -7.53 -1.65 9.97
CA ALA A 108 -7.27 -1.21 8.61
C ALA A 108 -6.02 -1.89 8.02
N GLN A 109 -6.07 -2.28 6.73
CA GLN A 109 -4.97 -2.97 6.06
C GLN A 109 -3.89 -2.03 5.51
N GLY A 110 -4.21 -0.75 5.37
CA GLY A 110 -3.29 0.27 4.86
C GLY A 110 -3.98 1.62 4.70
N ASN A 111 -3.24 2.58 4.15
CA ASN A 111 -3.63 3.98 4.07
C ASN A 111 -3.76 4.46 2.63
N ASN A 112 -4.30 5.65 2.47
CA ASN A 112 -4.49 6.29 1.16
C ASN A 112 -3.15 6.64 0.53
N GLY A 113 -3.12 6.66 -0.80
CA GLY A 113 -2.03 7.29 -1.54
C GLY A 113 -2.14 8.81 -1.50
N GLY A 114 -1.04 9.48 -1.79
CA GLY A 114 -0.96 10.92 -1.99
C GLY A 114 -1.46 11.34 -3.36
N ALA A 115 -1.91 12.57 -3.49
CA ALA A 115 -2.32 13.16 -4.75
C ALA A 115 -1.11 13.53 -5.61
N GLY A 116 -1.31 13.61 -6.93
CA GLY A 116 -0.33 14.20 -7.83
C GLY A 116 -0.17 15.70 -7.59
N GLY A 117 1.05 16.19 -7.74
CA GLY A 117 1.41 17.61 -7.62
C GLY A 117 1.53 18.33 -8.95
N GLY A 118 2.01 19.56 -8.93
CA GLY A 118 2.28 20.36 -10.12
C GLY A 118 3.41 19.78 -10.99
N ASN A 119 3.44 20.18 -12.27
CA ASN A 119 4.54 19.90 -13.20
C ASN A 119 4.92 18.41 -13.37
N GLY A 120 3.98 17.47 -13.20
CA GLY A 120 4.23 16.05 -13.41
C GLY A 120 4.65 15.29 -12.15
N ALA A 121 4.68 15.93 -10.98
CA ALA A 121 4.99 15.25 -9.74
C ALA A 121 3.91 14.24 -9.36
N GLY A 122 4.24 12.97 -9.28
CA GLY A 122 3.35 11.93 -8.77
C GLY A 122 3.27 11.94 -7.24
N GLY A 123 2.14 11.56 -6.69
CA GLY A 123 1.98 11.29 -5.25
C GLY A 123 2.57 9.94 -4.87
N GLY A 124 2.95 9.76 -3.62
CA GLY A 124 3.43 8.49 -3.07
C GLY A 124 2.28 7.51 -2.83
N GLY A 125 2.54 6.23 -2.91
CA GLY A 125 1.60 5.19 -2.50
C GLY A 125 1.39 5.16 -0.98
N GLY A 126 0.22 4.72 -0.52
CA GLY A 126 -0.04 4.51 0.90
C GLY A 126 0.80 3.38 1.49
N GLY A 127 1.20 3.51 2.72
CA GLY A 127 1.88 2.49 3.50
C GLY A 127 0.97 1.82 4.53
N ALA A 128 1.52 0.92 5.31
CA ALA A 128 0.79 0.21 6.35
C ALA A 128 0.36 1.15 7.48
N THR A 129 1.19 2.13 7.86
CA THR A 129 0.96 3.00 9.02
C THR A 129 0.84 4.47 8.66
N GLY A 130 1.13 4.85 7.40
CA GLY A 130 1.07 6.24 6.96
C GLY A 130 0.47 6.41 5.57
N THR A 131 -0.14 7.56 5.32
CA THR A 131 -0.60 7.96 3.99
C THR A 131 0.59 8.31 3.09
N GLY A 132 0.42 8.11 1.78
CA GLY A 132 1.36 8.65 0.81
C GLY A 132 1.35 10.17 0.82
N VAL A 133 2.50 10.77 0.58
CA VAL A 133 2.66 12.22 0.50
C VAL A 133 2.27 12.70 -0.89
N ASP A 134 1.67 13.87 -0.96
CA ASP A 134 1.32 14.50 -2.23
C ASP A 134 2.58 14.87 -3.02
N GLY A 135 2.47 14.87 -4.34
CA GLY A 135 3.53 15.39 -5.20
C GLY A 135 3.76 16.87 -4.99
N GLY A 136 5.00 17.29 -5.13
CA GLY A 136 5.42 18.67 -4.97
C GLY A 136 4.74 19.63 -5.96
N THR A 137 4.58 20.88 -5.55
CA THR A 137 4.03 21.97 -6.36
C THR A 137 5.09 23.04 -6.55
N GLY A 138 4.99 23.85 -7.60
CA GLY A 138 5.91 24.94 -7.87
C GLY A 138 7.09 24.55 -8.78
N CYS A 139 8.22 25.24 -8.66
CA CYS A 139 9.37 25.06 -9.55
C CYS A 139 10.19 23.79 -9.30
N VAL A 140 9.97 23.13 -8.18
CA VAL A 140 10.66 21.88 -7.84
C VAL A 140 9.72 20.69 -8.05
N VAL A 141 9.97 19.94 -9.12
CA VAL A 141 9.24 18.71 -9.40
C VAL A 141 9.80 17.59 -8.53
N LYS A 142 9.11 17.28 -7.44
CA LYS A 142 9.48 16.21 -6.53
C LYS A 142 8.29 15.27 -6.33
N GLY A 143 8.48 13.99 -6.61
CA GLY A 143 7.48 12.98 -6.29
C GLY A 143 7.20 12.93 -4.78
N GLY A 144 5.98 12.64 -4.40
CA GLY A 144 5.59 12.43 -3.01
C GLY A 144 6.24 11.16 -2.44
N ALA A 145 6.67 11.23 -1.19
CA ALA A 145 7.20 10.06 -0.50
C ALA A 145 6.10 9.00 -0.29
N GLY A 146 6.46 7.74 -0.33
CA GLY A 146 5.56 6.65 0.05
C GLY A 146 5.21 6.72 1.54
N GLY A 147 4.02 6.23 1.88
CA GLY A 147 3.56 6.13 3.26
C GLY A 147 4.42 5.16 4.08
N ALA A 148 4.51 5.43 5.37
CA ALA A 148 5.33 4.62 6.27
C ALA A 148 4.85 3.15 6.32
N GLY A 149 5.80 2.23 6.31
CA GLY A 149 5.58 0.81 6.56
C GLY A 149 5.44 0.52 8.05
N SER A 150 5.19 -0.74 8.37
CA SER A 150 5.25 -1.23 9.75
C SER A 150 6.63 -1.85 10.03
N ALA A 151 7.07 -1.74 11.27
CA ALA A 151 8.27 -2.39 11.77
C ALA A 151 7.93 -3.37 12.90
N PRO A 152 7.22 -4.49 12.61
CA PRO A 152 6.91 -5.48 13.63
C PRO A 152 8.18 -6.23 14.05
N THR A 153 8.30 -6.51 15.33
CA THR A 153 9.39 -7.35 15.89
C THR A 153 9.03 -8.84 15.85
N ILE A 154 8.73 -9.35 14.66
CA ILE A 154 8.42 -10.79 14.45
C ILE A 154 9.68 -11.64 14.44
N VAL A 155 10.81 -11.03 14.16
CA VAL A 155 12.15 -11.64 14.16
C VAL A 155 12.88 -11.31 15.45
N ALA A 156 13.96 -12.03 15.71
CA ALA A 156 14.73 -11.96 16.95
C ALA A 156 14.86 -10.54 17.54
N PRO A 157 14.86 -10.41 18.89
CA PRO A 157 15.01 -9.11 19.53
C PRO A 157 16.21 -8.34 18.98
N GLY A 158 16.00 -7.08 18.60
CA GLY A 158 17.03 -6.20 18.05
C GLY A 158 17.08 -6.12 16.53
N THR A 159 16.32 -6.96 15.79
CA THR A 159 16.23 -6.85 14.34
C THR A 159 14.96 -6.06 13.97
N VAL A 160 15.15 -4.94 13.31
CA VAL A 160 14.03 -4.13 12.78
C VAL A 160 13.83 -4.50 11.31
N LEU A 161 12.67 -5.07 11.00
CA LEU A 161 12.26 -5.35 9.63
C LEU A 161 11.12 -4.39 9.26
N TYR A 162 11.37 -3.50 8.31
CA TYR A 162 10.32 -2.65 7.75
C TYR A 162 9.58 -3.40 6.67
N VAL A 163 8.26 -3.52 6.82
CA VAL A 163 7.39 -4.17 5.85
C VAL A 163 6.28 -3.22 5.39
N ALA A 164 5.78 -3.44 4.20
CA ALA A 164 4.65 -2.70 3.62
C ALA A 164 4.85 -1.18 3.55
N GLN A 165 6.06 -0.74 3.17
CA GLN A 165 6.28 0.66 2.77
C GLN A 165 5.59 0.95 1.44
N GLY A 166 5.01 2.15 1.33
CA GLY A 166 4.46 2.65 0.08
C GLY A 166 5.56 2.97 -0.93
N GLY A 167 5.30 2.70 -2.20
CA GLY A 167 6.21 3.06 -3.29
C GLY A 167 6.34 4.57 -3.46
N CYS A 168 7.55 5.04 -3.69
CA CYS A 168 7.82 6.39 -4.15
C CYS A 168 8.11 6.33 -5.66
N LEU A 169 7.35 7.09 -6.45
CA LEU A 169 7.67 7.27 -7.86
C LEU A 169 8.84 8.24 -7.96
N LEU A 170 10.04 7.71 -8.10
CA LEU A 170 11.19 8.49 -8.48
C LEU A 170 11.20 8.58 -10.00
N TYR A 171 10.85 9.73 -10.56
CA TYR A 171 11.11 10.05 -11.96
C TYR A 171 12.54 10.59 -12.06
N THR A 172 13.39 9.85 -12.73
CA THR A 172 14.66 10.38 -13.24
C THR A 172 14.48 10.84 -14.67
#